data_c23d668fc090f2334cd64388679a1459
#
_entry.id   c23d668fc090f2334cd64388679a1459
#
_cell.length_a   1.000
_cell.length_b   1.000
_cell.length_c   1.000
_cell.angle_alpha   90.00
_cell.angle_beta   90.00
_cell.angle_gamma   90.00
#
_symmetry.space_group_name_H-M   'P 1'
#
loop_
_entity.id
_entity.type
_entity.pdbx_description
1 polymer ?
#
loop_
_entity_poly.entity_id
_entity_poly.type
_entity_poly.pdbx_seq_one_letter_code
_entity_poly.pdbx_strand_id
1 'polypeptide(L)'
;TSYICSDKTGTLTQNEMTVTKFYANGQLYNVDGLGYRSIGEIHLVSKGEENVNFAQFMKNIVLCNDSSVKEVEGQVKTFGNPTEVALTVLGSKAGYSKNKLLKNNKIIRTLPFSSSRKMMSVIVQNDEGFYVYTKGAPDVLMEKASGILIGDIVDQSDQSKVNFIKVVDDYADEALRTLAVAYKKVDEEEALYGATEDVEKDFILTGVAGIIDPPREEVKESIRQLHDANINV
;
A
#
# COMPACT_ATOMS: atom_id res chain seq x y z
N THR A 1 23.70 -12.68 32.77
CA THR A 1 23.61 -11.71 31.63
C THR A 1 22.74 -10.54 32.06
N SER A 2 23.23 -9.31 31.91
CA SER A 2 22.47 -8.11 32.28
C SER A 2 21.85 -7.40 31.07
N TYR A 3 22.31 -7.77 29.86
CA TYR A 3 21.86 -7.20 28.60
C TYR A 3 21.72 -8.28 27.53
N ILE A 4 20.67 -8.18 26.74
CA ILE A 4 20.44 -8.98 25.52
C ILE A 4 20.27 -8.01 24.35
N CYS A 5 21.10 -8.12 23.34
CA CYS A 5 20.94 -7.42 22.08
C CYS A 5 20.29 -8.38 21.07
N SER A 6 19.08 -8.08 20.66
CA SER A 6 18.34 -8.87 19.69
C SER A 6 18.22 -8.16 18.36
N ASP A 7 18.30 -8.88 17.26
CA ASP A 7 17.85 -8.35 15.97
C ASP A 7 16.33 -8.19 15.99
N LYS A 8 15.81 -7.13 15.35
CA LYS A 8 14.38 -6.84 15.28
C LYS A 8 13.68 -7.71 14.23
N THR A 9 14.16 -7.63 12.99
CA THR A 9 13.45 -8.21 11.84
C THR A 9 13.62 -9.72 11.77
N GLY A 10 12.49 -10.46 11.77
CA GLY A 10 12.48 -11.91 11.72
C GLY A 10 12.81 -12.62 13.04
N THR A 11 13.28 -11.90 14.06
CA THR A 11 13.51 -12.41 15.42
C THR A 11 12.40 -11.94 16.35
N LEU A 12 12.28 -10.65 16.59
CA LEU A 12 11.19 -10.06 17.38
C LEU A 12 9.91 -9.88 16.57
N THR A 13 10.04 -9.77 15.26
CA THR A 13 8.92 -9.64 14.32
C THR A 13 8.72 -10.90 13.49
N GLN A 14 7.57 -11.03 12.85
CA GLN A 14 7.20 -12.19 12.04
C GLN A 14 7.91 -12.22 10.68
N ASN A 15 8.50 -11.09 10.25
CA ASN A 15 9.02 -10.87 8.90
C ASN A 15 7.92 -11.02 7.82
N GLU A 16 6.69 -10.70 8.20
CA GLU A 16 5.51 -10.74 7.34
C GLU A 16 4.86 -9.35 7.31
N MET A 17 5.32 -8.50 6.39
CA MET A 17 4.77 -7.15 6.23
C MET A 17 3.26 -7.20 6.04
N THR A 18 2.53 -6.40 6.81
CA THR A 18 1.07 -6.39 6.81
C THR A 18 0.54 -4.96 6.70
N VAL A 19 -0.44 -4.73 5.83
CA VAL A 19 -1.20 -3.46 5.84
C VAL A 19 -2.22 -3.55 6.98
N THR A 20 -2.10 -2.67 7.96
CA THR A 20 -3.02 -2.59 9.11
C THR A 20 -3.98 -1.42 9.00
N LYS A 21 -3.62 -0.40 8.24
CA LYS A 21 -4.43 0.79 7.99
C LYS A 21 -4.25 1.27 6.56
N PHE A 22 -5.25 1.92 6.01
CA PHE A 22 -5.09 2.71 4.79
C PHE A 22 -6.05 3.89 4.78
N TYR A 23 -5.67 4.93 4.05
CA TYR A 23 -6.52 6.05 3.70
C TYR A 23 -6.82 5.98 2.22
N ALA A 24 -8.08 6.07 1.86
CA ALA A 24 -8.51 6.12 0.47
C ALA A 24 -9.81 6.90 0.36
N ASN A 25 -9.94 7.65 -0.72
CA ASN A 25 -11.17 8.34 -1.04
C ASN A 25 -11.70 9.28 0.08
N GLY A 26 -10.79 9.95 0.78
CA GLY A 26 -11.12 10.84 1.89
C GLY A 26 -11.43 10.15 3.23
N GLN A 27 -11.29 8.82 3.31
CA GLN A 27 -11.69 8.02 4.46
C GLN A 27 -10.55 7.16 5.00
N LEU A 28 -10.59 6.91 6.32
CA LEU A 28 -9.64 6.06 7.03
C LEU A 28 -10.22 4.66 7.25
N TYR A 29 -9.40 3.65 7.03
CA TYR A 29 -9.77 2.24 7.19
C TYR A 29 -8.76 1.51 8.07
N ASN A 30 -9.26 0.64 8.95
CA ASN A 30 -8.46 -0.38 9.64
C ASN A 30 -8.62 -1.73 8.92
N VAL A 31 -7.58 -2.54 8.96
CA VAL A 31 -7.55 -3.86 8.33
C VAL A 31 -7.19 -4.92 9.37
N ASP A 32 -8.09 -5.87 9.57
CA ASP A 32 -7.86 -6.98 10.48
C ASP A 32 -7.03 -8.10 9.86
N GLY A 33 -6.48 -8.94 10.73
CA GLY A 33 -5.66 -10.09 10.37
C GLY A 33 -4.23 -9.71 10.02
N LEU A 34 -3.29 -10.41 10.64
CA LEU A 34 -1.85 -10.25 10.44
C LEU A 34 -1.30 -11.31 9.49
N GLY A 35 -0.12 -11.03 8.93
CA GLY A 35 0.58 -11.93 8.05
C GLY A 35 -0.02 -12.05 6.65
N TYR A 36 0.33 -13.13 5.95
CA TYR A 36 0.04 -13.28 4.52
C TYR A 36 -1.25 -14.04 4.21
N ARG A 37 -2.03 -14.40 5.21
CA ARG A 37 -3.37 -14.98 4.99
C ARG A 37 -4.36 -13.90 4.58
N SER A 38 -5.16 -14.17 3.54
CA SER A 38 -6.21 -13.26 3.07
C SER A 38 -7.47 -13.34 3.94
N ILE A 39 -7.30 -13.45 5.27
CA ILE A 39 -8.37 -13.52 6.25
C ILE A 39 -8.35 -12.22 7.06
N GLY A 40 -9.52 -11.61 7.26
CA GLY A 40 -9.71 -10.36 7.99
C GLY A 40 -10.65 -9.43 7.26
N GLU A 41 -11.21 -8.49 8.00
CA GLU A 41 -12.18 -7.53 7.50
C GLU A 41 -11.55 -6.15 7.37
N ILE A 42 -12.18 -5.31 6.56
CA ILE A 42 -11.80 -3.90 6.37
C ILE A 42 -12.90 -3.07 7.02
N HIS A 43 -12.52 -2.26 7.99
CA HIS A 43 -13.44 -1.45 8.79
C HIS A 43 -13.22 0.03 8.51
N LEU A 44 -14.30 0.74 8.19
CA LEU A 44 -14.29 2.20 8.11
C LEU A 44 -14.15 2.79 9.53
N VAL A 45 -13.15 3.65 9.73
CA VAL A 45 -12.89 4.30 11.03
C VAL A 45 -13.77 5.53 11.23
N SER A 46 -13.97 6.31 10.17
CA SER A 46 -14.77 7.53 10.24
C SER A 46 -16.26 7.22 10.25
N LYS A 47 -17.00 7.77 11.18
CA LYS A 47 -18.47 7.82 11.14
C LYS A 47 -18.89 8.80 10.04
N GLY A 48 -19.02 8.35 8.83
CA GLY A 48 -19.48 9.11 7.67
C GLY A 48 -20.30 8.20 6.77
N GLU A 49 -20.89 8.77 5.73
CA GLU A 49 -21.78 8.08 4.80
C GLU A 49 -21.25 6.72 4.37
N GLU A 50 -22.13 5.72 4.32
CA GLU A 50 -21.86 4.30 4.02
C GLU A 50 -21.32 4.02 2.60
N ASN A 51 -20.95 5.04 1.83
CA ASN A 51 -20.35 4.90 0.52
C ASN A 51 -18.85 4.59 0.63
N VAL A 52 -18.57 3.35 1.00
CA VAL A 52 -17.22 2.78 1.02
C VAL A 52 -16.75 2.60 -0.42
N ASN A 53 -16.04 3.58 -0.97
CA ASN A 53 -15.48 3.49 -2.32
C ASN A 53 -13.96 3.59 -2.29
N PHE A 54 -13.28 2.46 -2.15
CA PHE A 54 -11.82 2.36 -2.29
C PHE A 54 -11.40 1.59 -3.57
N ALA A 55 -12.31 1.45 -4.52
CA ALA A 55 -12.08 0.63 -5.72
C ALA A 55 -10.85 1.07 -6.51
N GLN A 56 -10.65 2.38 -6.68
CA GLN A 56 -9.50 2.90 -7.42
C GLN A 56 -8.18 2.67 -6.67
N PHE A 57 -8.17 2.80 -5.34
CA PHE A 57 -7.03 2.46 -4.51
C PHE A 57 -6.67 0.98 -4.64
N MET A 58 -7.65 0.07 -4.57
CA MET A 58 -7.43 -1.37 -4.73
C MET A 58 -6.94 -1.75 -6.12
N LYS A 59 -7.47 -1.14 -7.19
CA LYS A 59 -6.94 -1.32 -8.54
C LYS A 59 -5.45 -0.94 -8.61
N ASN A 60 -5.08 0.20 -8.03
CA ASN A 60 -3.70 0.67 -8.03
C ASN A 60 -2.75 -0.34 -7.37
N ILE A 61 -3.04 -0.73 -6.11
CA ILE A 61 -2.15 -1.60 -5.35
C ILE A 61 -2.03 -3.00 -5.93
N VAL A 62 -3.04 -3.47 -6.67
CA VAL A 62 -3.05 -4.80 -7.28
C VAL A 62 -2.43 -4.80 -8.67
N LEU A 63 -2.70 -3.80 -9.51
CA LEU A 63 -2.15 -3.73 -10.87
C LEU A 63 -0.69 -3.29 -10.87
N CYS A 64 -0.34 -2.27 -10.07
CA CYS A 64 1.04 -1.81 -9.90
C CYS A 64 1.78 -2.67 -8.85
N ASN A 65 1.96 -3.97 -9.14
CA ASN A 65 2.49 -4.93 -8.17
C ASN A 65 3.05 -6.17 -8.87
N ASP A 66 4.27 -6.56 -8.52
CA ASP A 66 4.96 -7.73 -9.11
C ASP A 66 4.94 -8.95 -8.19
N SER A 67 4.31 -8.84 -7.01
CA SER A 67 4.19 -9.97 -6.09
C SER A 67 3.03 -10.89 -6.41
N SER A 68 3.09 -12.08 -5.86
CA SER A 68 1.97 -13.03 -5.86
C SER A 68 1.87 -13.79 -4.54
N VAL A 69 0.65 -14.13 -4.17
CA VAL A 69 0.32 -14.94 -2.99
C VAL A 69 -0.54 -16.11 -3.47
N LYS A 70 -0.17 -17.31 -3.08
CA LYS A 70 -0.91 -18.55 -3.39
C LYS A 70 -1.03 -19.39 -2.14
N GLU A 71 -2.21 -19.90 -1.90
CA GLU A 71 -2.44 -20.93 -0.87
C GLU A 71 -2.39 -22.30 -1.53
N VAL A 72 -1.48 -23.15 -1.07
CA VAL A 72 -1.29 -24.52 -1.56
C VAL A 72 -1.26 -25.44 -0.35
N GLU A 73 -2.20 -26.37 -0.26
CA GLU A 73 -2.31 -27.35 0.83
C GLU A 73 -2.34 -26.71 2.23
N GLY A 74 -3.03 -25.58 2.38
CA GLY A 74 -3.14 -24.82 3.63
C GLY A 74 -1.88 -24.01 4.01
N GLN A 75 -0.85 -24.02 3.16
CA GLN A 75 0.34 -23.19 3.32
C GLN A 75 0.31 -22.01 2.37
N VAL A 76 0.64 -20.84 2.89
CA VAL A 76 0.77 -19.62 2.08
C VAL A 76 2.17 -19.54 1.49
N LYS A 77 2.24 -19.52 0.16
CA LYS A 77 3.48 -19.27 -0.60
C LYS A 77 3.44 -17.89 -1.22
N THR A 78 4.49 -17.12 -0.98
CA THR A 78 4.62 -15.75 -1.49
C THR A 78 5.79 -15.65 -2.45
N PHE A 79 5.67 -14.76 -3.42
CA PHE A 79 6.73 -14.34 -4.32
C PHE A 79 6.74 -12.82 -4.42
N GLY A 80 7.92 -12.22 -4.42
CA GLY A 80 8.10 -10.77 -4.53
C GLY A 80 8.57 -10.10 -3.24
N ASN A 81 8.62 -8.78 -3.26
CA ASN A 81 9.02 -7.97 -2.12
C ASN A 81 7.96 -8.03 -1.01
N PRO A 82 8.34 -8.15 0.29
CA PRO A 82 7.38 -8.22 1.40
C PRO A 82 6.35 -7.08 1.44
N THR A 83 6.74 -5.85 1.10
CA THR A 83 5.83 -4.70 1.02
C THR A 83 4.78 -4.89 -0.08
N GLU A 84 5.17 -5.42 -1.23
CA GLU A 84 4.24 -5.73 -2.32
C GLU A 84 3.31 -6.90 -1.98
N VAL A 85 3.84 -7.92 -1.30
CA VAL A 85 3.05 -9.04 -0.78
C VAL A 85 1.95 -8.53 0.15
N ALA A 86 2.26 -7.60 1.07
CA ALA A 86 1.29 -6.98 1.95
C ALA A 86 0.14 -6.30 1.18
N LEU A 87 0.46 -5.57 0.10
CA LEU A 87 -0.55 -4.94 -0.76
C LEU A 87 -1.40 -5.98 -1.52
N THR A 88 -0.79 -7.07 -1.99
CA THR A 88 -1.51 -8.18 -2.64
C THR A 88 -2.49 -8.85 -1.67
N VAL A 89 -2.08 -9.05 -0.42
CA VAL A 89 -2.95 -9.58 0.65
C VAL A 89 -4.10 -8.63 0.95
N LEU A 90 -3.85 -7.32 1.07
CA LEU A 90 -4.90 -6.31 1.23
C LEU A 90 -5.91 -6.36 0.07
N GLY A 91 -5.42 -6.38 -1.17
CA GLY A 91 -6.27 -6.52 -2.34
C GLY A 91 -7.16 -7.78 -2.27
N SER A 92 -6.58 -8.91 -1.85
CA SER A 92 -7.32 -10.18 -1.70
C SER A 92 -8.39 -10.10 -0.61
N LYS A 93 -8.11 -9.48 0.56
CA LYS A 93 -9.09 -9.22 1.61
C LYS A 93 -10.26 -8.37 1.11
N ALA A 94 -9.99 -7.42 0.23
CA ALA A 94 -10.99 -6.57 -0.41
C ALA A 94 -11.71 -7.24 -1.61
N GLY A 95 -11.40 -8.50 -1.93
CA GLY A 95 -11.99 -9.23 -3.07
C GLY A 95 -11.37 -8.93 -4.44
N TYR A 96 -10.29 -8.15 -4.46
CA TYR A 96 -9.54 -7.83 -5.68
C TYR A 96 -8.39 -8.82 -5.87
N SER A 97 -8.24 -9.35 -7.08
CA SER A 97 -7.09 -10.17 -7.43
C SER A 97 -6.52 -9.75 -8.78
N LYS A 98 -5.20 -9.86 -8.95
CA LYS A 98 -4.52 -9.48 -10.20
C LYS A 98 -5.09 -10.23 -11.39
N ASN A 99 -5.35 -11.54 -11.24
CA ASN A 99 -5.93 -12.36 -12.32
C ASN A 99 -7.33 -11.91 -12.76
N LYS A 100 -8.16 -11.43 -11.81
CA LYS A 100 -9.49 -10.89 -12.15
C LYS A 100 -9.36 -9.55 -12.87
N LEU A 101 -8.49 -8.66 -12.36
CA LEU A 101 -8.28 -7.34 -12.96
C LEU A 101 -7.66 -7.42 -14.35
N LEU A 102 -6.71 -8.33 -14.58
CA LEU A 102 -6.05 -8.51 -15.88
C LEU A 102 -6.98 -9.03 -16.99
N LYS A 103 -8.19 -9.51 -16.67
CA LYS A 103 -9.17 -9.87 -17.71
C LYS A 103 -9.61 -8.66 -18.54
N ASN A 104 -9.72 -7.50 -17.88
CA ASN A 104 -10.21 -6.26 -18.51
C ASN A 104 -9.12 -5.16 -18.53
N ASN A 105 -7.91 -5.46 -18.08
CA ASN A 105 -6.82 -4.49 -17.99
C ASN A 105 -5.54 -5.16 -18.50
N LYS A 106 -5.06 -4.72 -19.64
CA LYS A 106 -3.82 -5.21 -20.23
C LYS A 106 -2.65 -4.33 -19.81
N ILE A 107 -1.65 -4.90 -19.14
CA ILE A 107 -0.40 -4.17 -18.86
C ILE A 107 0.37 -4.01 -20.18
N ILE A 108 0.63 -2.77 -20.57
CA ILE A 108 1.31 -2.40 -21.80
C ILE A 108 2.79 -2.17 -21.52
N ARG A 109 3.10 -1.48 -20.41
CA ARG A 109 4.46 -1.09 -20.05
C ARG A 109 4.62 -1.07 -18.55
N THR A 110 5.80 -1.43 -18.06
CA THR A 110 6.18 -1.33 -16.66
C THR A 110 7.41 -0.43 -16.54
N LEU A 111 7.35 0.53 -15.63
CA LEU A 111 8.47 1.34 -15.17
C LEU A 111 8.85 0.82 -13.78
N PRO A 112 9.88 -0.05 -13.68
CA PRO A 112 10.23 -0.71 -12.42
C PRO A 112 10.61 0.29 -11.34
N PHE A 113 10.55 -0.15 -10.08
CA PHE A 113 10.99 0.67 -8.95
C PHE A 113 12.44 1.13 -9.14
N SER A 114 12.68 2.41 -8.88
CA SER A 114 14.00 3.00 -8.86
C SER A 114 14.20 3.81 -7.57
N SER A 115 15.32 3.62 -6.92
CA SER A 115 15.66 4.36 -5.69
C SER A 115 15.80 5.87 -5.94
N SER A 116 16.20 6.29 -7.15
CA SER A 116 16.28 7.69 -7.51
C SER A 116 14.92 8.35 -7.69
N ARG A 117 13.93 7.62 -8.23
CA ARG A 117 12.55 8.07 -8.41
C ARG A 117 11.66 7.77 -7.19
N LYS A 118 12.06 6.82 -6.33
CA LYS A 118 11.30 6.30 -5.18
C LYS A 118 9.87 5.85 -5.53
N MET A 119 9.64 5.40 -6.75
CA MET A 119 8.34 4.96 -7.26
C MET A 119 8.46 3.86 -8.30
N MET A 120 7.36 3.20 -8.56
CA MET A 120 7.13 2.23 -9.62
C MET A 120 5.82 2.57 -10.30
N SER A 121 5.75 2.42 -11.64
CA SER A 121 4.54 2.65 -12.40
C SER A 121 4.26 1.52 -13.38
N VAL A 122 2.99 1.26 -13.64
CA VAL A 122 2.53 0.39 -14.74
C VAL A 122 1.56 1.15 -15.61
N ILE A 123 1.67 0.95 -16.91
CA ILE A 123 0.75 1.52 -17.89
C ILE A 123 -0.18 0.41 -18.34
N VAL A 124 -1.47 0.67 -18.25
CA VAL A 124 -2.53 -0.30 -18.47
C VAL A 124 -3.49 0.21 -19.51
N GLN A 125 -3.89 -0.65 -20.42
CA GLN A 125 -4.97 -0.42 -21.40
C GLN A 125 -6.21 -1.18 -20.97
N ASN A 126 -7.36 -0.50 -20.99
CA ASN A 126 -8.68 -1.09 -20.84
C ASN A 126 -9.68 -0.46 -21.82
N ASP A 127 -10.98 -0.79 -21.70
CA ASP A 127 -12.03 -0.29 -22.60
C ASP A 127 -12.24 1.24 -22.48
N GLU A 128 -11.81 1.87 -21.38
CA GLU A 128 -11.92 3.31 -21.13
C GLU A 128 -10.69 4.10 -21.62
N GLY A 129 -9.63 3.39 -22.07
CA GLY A 129 -8.38 3.97 -22.55
C GLY A 129 -7.14 3.52 -21.82
N PHE A 130 -6.14 4.42 -21.72
CA PHE A 130 -4.86 4.13 -21.11
C PHE A 130 -4.74 4.83 -19.75
N TYR A 131 -4.20 4.09 -18.77
CA TYR A 131 -4.02 4.55 -17.40
C TYR A 131 -2.62 4.23 -16.90
N VAL A 132 -2.03 5.16 -16.19
CA VAL A 132 -0.80 4.95 -15.42
C VAL A 132 -1.21 4.72 -13.97
N TYR A 133 -0.82 3.60 -13.40
CA TYR A 133 -0.94 3.29 -11.96
C TYR A 133 0.43 3.34 -11.33
N THR A 134 0.56 4.12 -10.28
CA THR A 134 1.85 4.37 -9.62
C THR A 134 1.75 4.12 -8.13
N LYS A 135 2.82 3.57 -7.54
CA LYS A 135 3.03 3.50 -6.11
C LYS A 135 4.42 4.02 -5.75
N GLY A 136 4.55 4.66 -4.61
CA GLY A 136 5.84 5.24 -4.21
C GLY A 136 5.81 5.92 -2.85
N ALA A 137 6.91 6.62 -2.55
CA ALA A 137 7.03 7.41 -1.35
C ALA A 137 6.00 8.56 -1.36
N PRO A 138 5.27 8.77 -0.23
CA PRO A 138 4.20 9.75 -0.20
C PRO A 138 4.65 11.18 -0.51
N ASP A 139 5.82 11.58 -0.04
CA ASP A 139 6.45 12.88 -0.31
C ASP A 139 6.62 13.12 -1.81
N VAL A 140 7.18 12.13 -2.49
CA VAL A 140 7.46 12.22 -3.94
C VAL A 140 6.17 12.20 -4.77
N LEU A 141 5.20 11.33 -4.43
CA LEU A 141 3.94 11.31 -5.16
C LEU A 141 3.11 12.56 -4.92
N MET A 142 3.14 13.14 -3.72
CA MET A 142 2.46 14.40 -3.41
C MET A 142 3.04 15.57 -4.22
N GLU A 143 4.36 15.65 -4.37
CA GLU A 143 5.01 16.69 -5.19
C GLU A 143 4.58 16.62 -6.67
N LYS A 144 4.34 15.39 -7.16
CA LYS A 144 3.94 15.12 -8.55
C LYS A 144 2.43 15.06 -8.75
N ALA A 145 1.64 15.30 -7.71
CA ALA A 145 0.19 15.19 -7.77
C ALA A 145 -0.48 16.48 -8.23
N SER A 146 -1.44 16.33 -9.13
CA SER A 146 -2.35 17.42 -9.55
C SER A 146 -3.59 17.50 -8.66
N GLY A 147 -3.91 16.45 -7.89
CA GLY A 147 -5.06 16.42 -6.98
C GLY A 147 -5.18 15.09 -6.24
N ILE A 148 -6.19 14.99 -5.40
CA ILE A 148 -6.50 13.83 -4.58
C ILE A 148 -7.94 13.40 -4.87
N LEU A 149 -8.15 12.09 -5.06
CA LEU A 149 -9.49 11.53 -5.27
C LEU A 149 -10.25 11.48 -3.94
N ILE A 150 -11.37 12.21 -3.87
CA ILE A 150 -12.28 12.25 -2.73
C ILE A 150 -13.71 12.07 -3.25
N GLY A 151 -14.36 10.96 -2.89
CA GLY A 151 -15.59 10.56 -3.56
C GLY A 151 -15.32 10.22 -5.03
N ASP A 152 -16.05 10.86 -5.91
CA ASP A 152 -15.87 10.76 -7.36
C ASP A 152 -15.23 12.05 -7.95
N ILE A 153 -14.69 12.91 -7.08
CA ILE A 153 -14.17 14.22 -7.44
C ILE A 153 -12.65 14.26 -7.20
N VAL A 154 -11.93 14.87 -8.13
CA VAL A 154 -10.51 15.19 -7.92
C VAL A 154 -10.44 16.56 -7.21
N ASP A 155 -10.12 16.51 -5.93
CA ASP A 155 -9.94 17.69 -5.09
C ASP A 155 -8.50 18.22 -5.25
N GLN A 156 -8.38 19.48 -5.65
CA GLN A 156 -7.11 20.19 -5.83
C GLN A 156 -6.84 21.20 -4.71
N SER A 157 -7.70 21.26 -3.69
CA SER A 157 -7.57 22.21 -2.59
C SER A 157 -6.32 21.94 -1.74
N ASP A 158 -5.76 22.99 -1.17
CA ASP A 158 -4.66 22.87 -0.22
C ASP A 158 -5.10 22.13 1.05
N GLN A 159 -6.39 22.21 1.39
CA GLN A 159 -6.93 21.50 2.55
C GLN A 159 -6.86 19.97 2.39
N SER A 160 -7.18 19.45 1.22
CA SER A 160 -7.08 18.00 0.95
C SER A 160 -5.63 17.52 0.99
N LYS A 161 -4.69 18.33 0.50
CA LYS A 161 -3.26 18.05 0.58
C LYS A 161 -2.77 18.02 2.05
N VAL A 162 -3.17 19.01 2.84
CA VAL A 162 -2.86 19.06 4.27
C VAL A 162 -3.41 17.84 5.00
N ASN A 163 -4.66 17.47 4.72
CA ASN A 163 -5.28 16.29 5.33
C ASN A 163 -4.54 14.99 4.95
N PHE A 164 -4.13 14.86 3.70
CA PHE A 164 -3.37 13.69 3.23
C PHE A 164 -2.00 13.60 3.93
N ILE A 165 -1.27 14.70 3.99
CA ILE A 165 0.04 14.79 4.68
C ILE A 165 -0.14 14.42 6.16
N LYS A 166 -1.16 14.96 6.83
CA LYS A 166 -1.45 14.61 8.21
C LYS A 166 -1.65 13.12 8.41
N VAL A 167 -2.37 12.43 7.52
CA VAL A 167 -2.54 10.97 7.60
C VAL A 167 -1.20 10.24 7.45
N VAL A 168 -0.32 10.71 6.57
CA VAL A 168 1.03 10.15 6.40
C VAL A 168 1.85 10.31 7.69
N ASP A 169 1.80 11.49 8.31
CA ASP A 169 2.49 11.79 9.56
C ASP A 169 1.92 10.95 10.73
N ASP A 170 0.60 10.88 10.87
CA ASP A 170 -0.07 10.06 11.88
C ASP A 170 0.34 8.57 11.76
N TYR A 171 0.47 8.04 10.53
CA TYR A 171 0.94 6.67 10.31
C TYR A 171 2.43 6.52 10.66
N ALA A 172 3.25 7.51 10.34
CA ALA A 172 4.67 7.50 10.70
C ALA A 172 4.89 7.54 12.23
N ASP A 173 4.09 8.31 12.96
CA ASP A 173 4.10 8.36 14.42
C ASP A 173 3.71 7.02 15.05
N GLU A 174 2.89 6.22 14.37
CA GLU A 174 2.58 4.84 14.74
C GLU A 174 3.65 3.83 14.28
N ALA A 175 4.79 4.29 13.78
CA ALA A 175 5.87 3.45 13.22
C ALA A 175 5.42 2.59 12.02
N LEU A 176 4.40 3.00 11.29
CA LEU A 176 3.99 2.36 10.06
C LEU A 176 4.86 2.83 8.89
N ARG A 177 5.26 1.91 8.04
CA ARG A 177 5.82 2.23 6.74
C ARG A 177 4.70 2.72 5.82
N THR A 178 4.82 3.92 5.31
CA THR A 178 3.83 4.51 4.41
C THR A 178 4.17 4.28 2.94
N LEU A 179 3.16 3.96 2.14
CA LEU A 179 3.26 3.83 0.69
C LEU A 179 2.04 4.46 0.05
N ALA A 180 2.25 5.53 -0.72
CA ALA A 180 1.18 6.19 -1.44
C ALA A 180 0.96 5.55 -2.81
N VAL A 181 -0.26 5.72 -3.32
CA VAL A 181 -0.66 5.26 -4.66
C VAL A 181 -1.44 6.34 -5.39
N ALA A 182 -1.24 6.37 -6.69
CA ALA A 182 -1.80 7.38 -7.56
C ALA A 182 -2.08 6.82 -8.95
N TYR A 183 -2.92 7.50 -9.72
CA TYR A 183 -3.15 7.17 -11.12
C TYR A 183 -3.26 8.44 -11.96
N LYS A 184 -3.17 8.28 -13.27
CA LYS A 184 -3.63 9.27 -14.24
C LYS A 184 -4.12 8.60 -15.50
N LYS A 185 -4.99 9.26 -16.25
CA LYS A 185 -5.36 8.86 -17.60
C LYS A 185 -4.40 9.54 -18.58
N VAL A 186 -3.96 8.78 -19.58
CA VAL A 186 -3.04 9.27 -20.63
C VAL A 186 -3.61 8.92 -21.99
N ASP A 187 -3.11 9.56 -23.05
CA ASP A 187 -3.39 9.14 -24.42
C ASP A 187 -2.50 7.95 -24.84
N GLU A 188 -2.75 7.42 -26.02
CA GLU A 188 -2.03 6.27 -26.55
C GLU A 188 -0.56 6.58 -26.85
N GLU A 189 -0.26 7.79 -27.33
CA GLU A 189 1.10 8.23 -27.66
C GLU A 189 1.96 8.29 -26.39
N GLU A 190 1.43 8.94 -25.35
CA GLU A 190 2.10 9.00 -24.04
C GLU A 190 2.25 7.61 -23.41
N ALA A 191 1.22 6.77 -23.51
CA ALA A 191 1.24 5.41 -22.96
C ALA A 191 2.36 4.54 -23.58
N LEU A 192 2.50 4.60 -24.90
CA LEU A 192 3.41 3.73 -25.66
C LEU A 192 4.84 4.30 -25.71
N TYR A 193 4.98 5.61 -25.88
CA TYR A 193 6.26 6.24 -26.24
C TYR A 193 6.68 7.38 -25.31
N GLY A 194 5.83 7.79 -24.35
CA GLY A 194 6.13 8.88 -23.42
C GLY A 194 7.41 8.61 -22.62
N ALA A 195 8.23 9.65 -22.43
CA ALA A 195 9.39 9.58 -21.55
C ALA A 195 8.94 9.31 -20.09
N THR A 196 9.77 8.66 -19.29
CA THR A 196 9.42 8.32 -17.90
C THR A 196 9.01 9.55 -17.10
N GLU A 197 9.72 10.67 -17.27
CA GLU A 197 9.45 11.93 -16.58
C GLU A 197 8.10 12.55 -16.96
N ASP A 198 7.63 12.32 -18.17
CA ASP A 198 6.32 12.79 -18.65
C ASP A 198 5.20 11.90 -18.16
N VAL A 199 5.42 10.61 -18.20
CA VAL A 199 4.46 9.61 -17.70
C VAL A 199 4.27 9.73 -16.19
N GLU A 200 5.36 9.99 -15.43
CA GLU A 200 5.36 10.05 -13.97
C GLU A 200 5.18 11.47 -13.42
N LYS A 201 4.16 12.18 -13.84
CA LYS A 201 3.73 13.50 -13.35
C LYS A 201 2.22 13.67 -13.44
N ASP A 202 1.70 14.72 -12.83
CA ASP A 202 0.28 15.13 -12.86
C ASP A 202 -0.67 14.01 -12.35
N PHE A 203 -0.23 13.29 -11.33
CA PHE A 203 -1.00 12.20 -10.76
C PHE A 203 -2.22 12.66 -9.97
N ILE A 204 -3.23 11.80 -9.91
CA ILE A 204 -4.32 11.87 -8.94
C ILE A 204 -4.01 10.85 -7.84
N LEU A 205 -3.75 11.34 -6.62
CA LEU A 205 -3.55 10.47 -5.46
C LEU A 205 -4.85 9.77 -5.11
N THR A 206 -4.79 8.47 -4.87
CA THR A 206 -5.96 7.67 -4.46
C THR A 206 -5.91 7.24 -3.01
N GLY A 207 -4.74 7.30 -2.39
CA GLY A 207 -4.60 7.00 -0.98
C GLY A 207 -3.19 6.63 -0.55
N VAL A 208 -3.08 6.21 0.71
CA VAL A 208 -1.83 5.75 1.34
C VAL A 208 -2.10 4.53 2.21
N ALA A 209 -1.23 3.53 2.12
CA ALA A 209 -1.22 2.34 2.98
C ALA A 209 -0.23 2.53 4.14
N GLY A 210 -0.63 2.13 5.35
CA GLY A 210 0.21 1.98 6.53
C GLY A 210 0.55 0.51 6.75
N ILE A 211 1.83 0.17 6.69
CA ILE A 211 2.37 -1.18 6.63
C ILE A 211 3.31 -1.41 7.80
N ILE A 212 3.18 -2.52 8.49
CA ILE A 212 4.04 -2.89 9.61
C ILE A 212 4.55 -4.32 9.45
N ASP A 213 5.73 -4.60 9.98
CA ASP A 213 6.18 -5.96 10.29
C ASP A 213 5.76 -6.26 11.73
N PRO A 214 4.69 -7.06 11.94
CA PRO A 214 4.11 -7.21 13.26
C PRO A 214 5.05 -7.97 14.20
N PRO A 215 5.07 -7.60 15.49
CA PRO A 215 5.80 -8.37 16.50
C PRO A 215 5.19 -9.77 16.61
N ARG A 216 6.01 -10.75 16.99
CA ARG A 216 5.53 -12.07 17.37
C ARG A 216 4.72 -11.98 18.65
N GLU A 217 3.67 -12.78 18.78
CA GLU A 217 2.77 -12.73 19.94
C GLU A 217 3.50 -12.94 21.26
N GLU A 218 4.49 -13.86 21.27
CA GLU A 218 5.28 -14.20 22.45
C GLU A 218 6.30 -13.13 22.88
N VAL A 219 6.65 -12.18 22.01
CA VAL A 219 7.73 -11.20 22.28
C VAL A 219 7.39 -10.29 23.45
N LYS A 220 6.15 -9.81 23.52
CA LYS A 220 5.74 -8.91 24.61
C LYS A 220 5.92 -9.53 25.98
N GLU A 221 5.51 -10.78 26.12
CA GLU A 221 5.63 -11.53 27.37
C GLU A 221 7.09 -11.91 27.66
N SER A 222 7.85 -12.30 26.64
CA SER A 222 9.28 -12.62 26.79
C SER A 222 10.08 -11.42 27.26
N ILE A 223 9.85 -10.22 26.69
CA ILE A 223 10.51 -8.98 27.12
C ILE A 223 10.11 -8.63 28.55
N ARG A 224 8.84 -8.80 28.92
CA ARG A 224 8.37 -8.56 30.30
C ARG A 224 9.13 -9.47 31.30
N GLN A 225 9.23 -10.76 31.01
CA GLN A 225 9.95 -11.72 31.86
C GLN A 225 11.44 -11.40 31.99
N LEU A 226 12.07 -10.90 30.91
CA LEU A 226 13.47 -10.47 30.97
C LEU A 226 13.64 -9.21 31.85
N HIS A 227 12.74 -8.23 31.72
CA HIS A 227 12.77 -7.05 32.60
C HIS A 227 12.52 -7.42 34.07
N ASP A 228 11.59 -8.33 34.36
CA ASP A 228 11.32 -8.84 35.72
C ASP A 228 12.57 -9.53 36.32
N ALA A 229 13.42 -10.12 35.48
CA ALA A 229 14.70 -10.71 35.85
C ALA A 229 15.86 -9.68 35.88
N ASN A 230 15.60 -8.38 35.77
CA ASN A 230 16.58 -7.29 35.65
C ASN A 230 17.54 -7.45 34.45
N ILE A 231 17.06 -8.01 33.35
CA ILE A 231 17.79 -8.10 32.08
C ILE A 231 17.24 -7.05 31.12
N ASN A 232 18.10 -6.17 30.61
CA ASN A 232 17.75 -5.18 29.60
C ASN A 232 17.80 -5.83 28.19
N VAL A 233 16.83 -5.50 27.34
CA VAL A 233 16.75 -5.96 25.94
C VAL A 233 16.90 -4.78 25.01
#